data_68e4056bc48afd3a94083b0a1af1de41
#
_entry.id   68e4056bc48afd3a94083b0a1af1de41
#
_cell.length_a   1.000
_cell.length_b   1.000
_cell.length_c   1.000
_cell.angle_alpha   90.00
_cell.angle_beta   90.00
_cell.angle_gamma   90.00
#
_symmetry.space_group_name_H-M   'P 1'
#
loop_
_entity.id
_entity.type
_entity.pdbx_description
1 polymer ?
#
loop_
_entity_poly.entity_id
_entity_poly.type
_entity_poly.pdbx_seq_one_letter_code
_entity_poly.pdbx_strand_id
1 'polypeptide(L)'
;MLRRVLLAASASPRLRQLIVAAPQTRAIVDSYVAGETADDAVRVTRALRAAGLLVTLDYLGEDTKDPAQATAVVEEYVQLLGKLAAEGLTQGGAAEVSVKPTAVGLFLGASIAADNITRICAAAAQAGTTVTLDAEEHEAIEPTLRIAAELRADWGDLGNVVQACLRRSEEDCRTLAARGVRVRLCKGAYSEPESVAFTARRDVDLSYARCLKVLMNGPGYPMVATHDPRLIEITGSLALLTGRAPDSFEYQMLYGIRPAEQRRLANTGARMRVYVPYGGDWYAYLVRRLAERPGNLAFFLRSLRSKT
;
A
#
# COMPACT_ATOMS: atom_id res chain seq x y z
N MET A 1 -7.36 12.69 -20.45
CA MET A 1 -8.82 12.82 -20.46
C MET A 1 -9.51 11.60 -19.85
N LEU A 2 -9.24 10.37 -20.30
CA LEU A 2 -9.89 9.14 -19.81
C LEU A 2 -9.72 8.92 -18.29
N ARG A 3 -8.50 9.14 -17.73
CA ARG A 3 -8.21 9.00 -16.29
C ARG A 3 -9.08 9.95 -15.42
N ARG A 4 -9.27 11.20 -15.84
CA ARG A 4 -10.12 12.18 -15.12
C ARG A 4 -11.60 11.78 -15.13
N VAL A 5 -12.09 11.25 -16.26
CA VAL A 5 -13.48 10.76 -16.37
C VAL A 5 -13.69 9.54 -15.47
N LEU A 6 -12.71 8.65 -15.37
CA LEU A 6 -12.78 7.46 -14.52
C LEU A 6 -12.73 7.80 -13.02
N LEU A 7 -11.86 8.75 -12.64
CA LEU A 7 -11.82 9.23 -11.27
C LEU A 7 -13.12 9.98 -10.88
N ALA A 8 -13.73 10.72 -11.81
CA ALA A 8 -15.06 11.28 -11.59
C ALA A 8 -16.16 10.21 -11.51
N ALA A 9 -16.03 9.12 -12.27
CA ALA A 9 -16.95 7.97 -12.22
C ALA A 9 -16.82 7.18 -10.92
N SER A 10 -15.64 7.20 -10.25
CA SER A 10 -15.44 6.52 -8.95
C SER A 10 -16.33 7.08 -7.84
N ALA A 11 -16.75 8.33 -7.96
CA ALA A 11 -17.67 8.99 -7.02
C ALA A 11 -19.17 8.70 -7.30
N SER A 12 -19.51 7.92 -8.35
CA SER A 12 -20.92 7.69 -8.73
C SER A 12 -21.54 6.49 -7.99
N PRO A 13 -22.52 6.71 -7.08
CA PRO A 13 -23.21 5.62 -6.38
C PRO A 13 -23.99 4.68 -7.32
N ARG A 14 -24.52 5.23 -8.43
CA ARG A 14 -25.26 4.44 -9.43
C ARG A 14 -24.36 3.47 -10.18
N LEU A 15 -23.14 3.91 -10.52
CA LEU A 15 -22.18 3.05 -11.20
C LEU A 15 -21.66 1.96 -10.24
N ARG A 16 -21.46 2.29 -8.96
CA ARG A 16 -21.13 1.32 -7.90
C ARG A 16 -22.19 0.22 -7.83
N GLN A 17 -23.47 0.58 -7.75
CA GLN A 17 -24.59 -0.39 -7.66
C GLN A 17 -24.66 -1.33 -8.87
N LEU A 18 -24.47 -0.80 -10.09
CA LEU A 18 -24.43 -1.59 -11.33
C LEU A 18 -23.26 -2.58 -11.35
N ILE A 19 -22.09 -2.15 -10.88
CA ILE A 19 -20.88 -2.97 -10.83
C ILE A 19 -21.01 -4.08 -9.76
N VAL A 20 -21.52 -3.76 -8.59
CA VAL A 20 -21.77 -4.72 -7.50
C VAL A 20 -22.81 -5.79 -7.90
N ALA A 21 -23.85 -5.39 -8.66
CA ALA A 21 -24.94 -6.28 -9.05
C ALA A 21 -24.58 -7.29 -10.15
N ALA A 22 -23.47 -7.11 -10.87
CA ALA A 22 -23.11 -7.97 -12.00
C ALA A 22 -22.16 -9.11 -11.58
N PRO A 23 -22.54 -10.40 -11.64
CA PRO A 23 -21.71 -11.53 -11.20
C PRO A 23 -20.35 -11.62 -11.90
N GLN A 24 -20.27 -11.16 -13.14
CA GLN A 24 -19.03 -11.16 -13.93
C GLN A 24 -18.01 -10.11 -13.44
N THR A 25 -18.46 -9.05 -12.77
CA THR A 25 -17.55 -8.06 -12.17
C THR A 25 -16.93 -8.56 -10.89
N ARG A 26 -17.59 -9.49 -10.19
CA ARG A 26 -17.06 -10.08 -8.96
C ARG A 26 -15.72 -10.79 -9.19
N ALA A 27 -15.57 -11.57 -10.25
CA ALA A 27 -14.31 -12.21 -10.61
C ALA A 27 -13.18 -11.20 -10.89
N ILE A 28 -13.52 -10.02 -11.44
CA ILE A 28 -12.55 -8.93 -11.63
C ILE A 28 -12.20 -8.30 -10.28
N VAL A 29 -13.17 -8.03 -9.41
CA VAL A 29 -12.93 -7.52 -8.06
C VAL A 29 -12.02 -8.47 -7.30
N ASP A 30 -12.37 -9.75 -7.25
CA ASP A 30 -11.63 -10.81 -6.55
C ASP A 30 -10.19 -10.98 -7.07
N SER A 31 -9.90 -10.52 -8.29
CA SER A 31 -8.52 -10.51 -8.82
C SER A 31 -7.65 -9.37 -8.28
N TYR A 32 -8.23 -8.34 -7.64
CA TYR A 32 -7.51 -7.17 -7.11
C TYR A 32 -7.75 -6.91 -5.63
N VAL A 33 -8.80 -7.49 -5.04
CA VAL A 33 -9.20 -7.32 -3.64
C VAL A 33 -9.40 -8.69 -3.03
N ALA A 34 -8.93 -8.91 -1.81
CA ALA A 34 -9.01 -10.23 -1.16
C ALA A 34 -10.45 -10.66 -0.82
N GLY A 35 -11.35 -9.69 -0.71
CA GLY A 35 -12.73 -9.82 -0.28
C GLY A 35 -13.12 -8.70 0.66
N GLU A 36 -14.25 -8.83 1.34
CA GLU A 36 -14.79 -7.76 2.19
C GLU A 36 -14.49 -7.95 3.68
N THR A 37 -14.10 -9.15 4.10
CA THR A 37 -13.94 -9.53 5.52
C THR A 37 -12.48 -9.85 5.88
N ALA A 38 -12.16 -9.80 7.18
CA ALA A 38 -10.87 -10.26 7.71
C ALA A 38 -10.60 -11.74 7.37
N ASP A 39 -11.64 -12.58 7.34
CA ASP A 39 -11.49 -14.00 6.97
C ASP A 39 -11.09 -14.19 5.51
N ASP A 40 -11.59 -13.35 4.61
CA ASP A 40 -11.14 -13.32 3.21
C ASP A 40 -9.67 -12.91 3.11
N ALA A 41 -9.26 -11.89 3.86
CA ALA A 41 -7.89 -11.42 3.93
C ALA A 41 -6.95 -12.52 4.46
N VAL A 42 -7.34 -13.23 5.51
CA VAL A 42 -6.59 -14.37 6.07
C VAL A 42 -6.46 -15.50 5.05
N ARG A 43 -7.54 -15.86 4.38
CA ARG A 43 -7.57 -16.90 3.33
C ARG A 43 -6.58 -16.58 2.20
N VAL A 44 -6.57 -15.35 1.69
CA VAL A 44 -5.65 -14.89 0.64
C VAL A 44 -4.20 -14.86 1.16
N THR A 45 -4.00 -14.37 2.40
CA THR A 45 -2.68 -14.37 3.04
C THR A 45 -2.09 -15.77 3.12
N ARG A 46 -2.87 -16.75 3.55
CA ARG A 46 -2.44 -18.16 3.63
C ARG A 46 -1.97 -18.67 2.25
N ALA A 47 -2.73 -18.39 1.19
CA ALA A 47 -2.38 -18.81 -0.16
C ALA A 47 -1.07 -18.15 -0.67
N LEU A 48 -0.89 -16.85 -0.42
CA LEU A 48 0.32 -16.12 -0.79
C LEU A 48 1.54 -16.59 0.02
N ARG A 49 1.37 -16.85 1.32
CA ARG A 49 2.43 -17.39 2.18
C ARG A 49 2.87 -18.79 1.74
N ALA A 50 1.92 -19.65 1.37
CA ALA A 50 2.23 -20.98 0.81
C ALA A 50 3.01 -20.89 -0.51
N ALA A 51 2.87 -19.78 -1.27
CA ALA A 51 3.64 -19.50 -2.46
C ALA A 51 4.99 -18.78 -2.19
N GLY A 52 5.43 -18.68 -0.92
CA GLY A 52 6.69 -18.04 -0.52
C GLY A 52 6.69 -16.51 -0.56
N LEU A 53 5.51 -15.88 -0.67
CA LEU A 53 5.36 -14.43 -0.74
C LEU A 53 5.09 -13.82 0.63
N LEU A 54 5.64 -12.65 0.91
CA LEU A 54 5.27 -11.82 2.05
C LEU A 54 3.99 -11.05 1.74
N VAL A 55 3.28 -10.61 2.78
CA VAL A 55 1.99 -9.91 2.61
C VAL A 55 1.94 -8.65 3.46
N THR A 56 1.36 -7.58 2.92
CA THR A 56 0.88 -6.45 3.71
C THR A 56 -0.59 -6.24 3.41
N LEU A 57 -1.40 -6.03 4.44
CA LEU A 57 -2.85 -5.96 4.34
C LEU A 57 -3.31 -4.54 4.61
N ASP A 58 -4.18 -4.03 3.73
CA ASP A 58 -4.79 -2.71 3.80
C ASP A 58 -6.31 -2.85 3.91
N TYR A 59 -6.88 -2.38 5.00
CA TYR A 59 -8.31 -2.26 5.14
C TYR A 59 -8.80 -1.00 4.39
N LEU A 60 -9.67 -1.22 3.41
CA LEU A 60 -10.12 -0.17 2.51
C LEU A 60 -11.11 0.78 3.20
N GLY A 61 -10.75 2.03 3.23
CA GLY A 61 -11.45 3.18 3.79
C GLY A 61 -10.51 4.36 3.83
N GLU A 62 -10.99 5.56 3.63
CA GLU A 62 -10.22 6.81 3.64
C GLU A 62 -11.12 7.91 4.23
N ASP A 63 -10.53 9.03 4.68
CA ASP A 63 -11.23 10.27 5.06
C ASP A 63 -12.36 10.09 6.09
N THR A 64 -12.09 9.36 7.14
CA THR A 64 -13.02 9.17 8.24
C THR A 64 -13.41 10.53 8.86
N LYS A 65 -14.70 10.79 8.94
CA LYS A 65 -15.28 12.08 9.41
C LYS A 65 -15.87 11.99 10.82
N ASP A 66 -15.83 10.84 11.42
CA ASP A 66 -16.50 10.52 12.68
C ASP A 66 -15.58 9.62 13.52
N PRO A 67 -15.36 9.96 14.81
CA PRO A 67 -14.53 9.16 15.71
C PRO A 67 -14.98 7.71 15.85
N ALA A 68 -16.28 7.40 15.76
CA ALA A 68 -16.78 6.03 15.83
C ALA A 68 -16.35 5.21 14.60
N GLN A 69 -16.32 5.82 13.42
CA GLN A 69 -15.79 5.18 12.21
C GLN A 69 -14.29 4.90 12.35
N ALA A 70 -13.51 5.86 12.86
CA ALA A 70 -12.08 5.67 13.10
C ALA A 70 -11.83 4.51 14.07
N THR A 71 -12.63 4.42 15.14
CA THR A 71 -12.58 3.31 16.10
C THR A 71 -12.91 1.97 15.44
N ALA A 72 -13.93 1.91 14.59
CA ALA A 72 -14.30 0.69 13.87
C ALA A 72 -13.16 0.19 12.96
N VAL A 73 -12.44 1.10 12.28
CA VAL A 73 -11.25 0.75 11.48
C VAL A 73 -10.15 0.16 12.36
N VAL A 74 -9.90 0.72 13.54
CA VAL A 74 -8.92 0.19 14.50
C VAL A 74 -9.29 -1.23 14.94
N GLU A 75 -10.55 -1.45 15.32
CA GLU A 75 -11.02 -2.78 15.74
C GLU A 75 -10.87 -3.82 14.61
N GLU A 76 -11.12 -3.43 13.37
CA GLU A 76 -10.92 -4.32 12.21
C GLU A 76 -9.44 -4.73 12.07
N TYR A 77 -8.48 -3.80 12.21
CA TYR A 77 -7.05 -4.14 12.20
C TYR A 77 -6.65 -5.02 13.38
N VAL A 78 -7.16 -4.74 14.59
CA VAL A 78 -6.88 -5.55 15.78
C VAL A 78 -7.41 -6.98 15.59
N GLN A 79 -8.63 -7.12 15.09
CA GLN A 79 -9.22 -8.42 14.79
C GLN A 79 -8.43 -9.18 13.72
N LEU A 80 -8.07 -8.51 12.61
CA LEU A 80 -7.26 -9.11 11.55
C LEU A 80 -5.92 -9.62 12.08
N LEU A 81 -5.19 -8.79 12.84
CA LEU A 81 -3.89 -9.16 13.41
C LEU A 81 -4.01 -10.36 14.33
N GLY A 82 -5.05 -10.42 15.18
CA GLY A 82 -5.33 -11.58 16.03
C GLY A 82 -5.58 -12.86 15.23
N LYS A 83 -6.36 -12.80 14.15
CA LYS A 83 -6.62 -13.95 13.26
C LYS A 83 -5.34 -14.41 12.54
N LEU A 84 -4.53 -13.48 12.02
CA LEU A 84 -3.27 -13.80 11.35
C LEU A 84 -2.27 -14.46 12.31
N ALA A 85 -2.17 -13.96 13.54
CA ALA A 85 -1.31 -14.53 14.59
C ALA A 85 -1.74 -15.94 14.99
N ALA A 86 -3.05 -16.16 15.18
CA ALA A 86 -3.62 -17.47 15.51
C ALA A 86 -3.27 -18.55 14.46
N GLU A 87 -3.07 -18.17 13.21
CA GLU A 87 -2.63 -19.06 12.12
C GLU A 87 -1.11 -19.06 11.88
N GLY A 88 -0.32 -18.35 12.68
CA GLY A 88 1.13 -18.25 12.52
C GLY A 88 1.59 -17.51 11.27
N LEU A 89 0.70 -16.72 10.64
CA LEU A 89 0.99 -16.06 9.36
C LEU A 89 1.85 -14.79 9.51
N THR A 90 1.99 -14.27 10.71
CA THR A 90 2.75 -13.03 11.02
C THR A 90 4.22 -13.26 11.32
N GLN A 91 4.63 -14.50 11.61
CA GLN A 91 5.98 -14.82 12.09
C GLN A 91 7.09 -14.20 11.20
N GLY A 92 8.05 -13.53 11.84
CA GLY A 92 9.15 -12.86 11.16
C GLY A 92 8.73 -11.70 10.26
N GLY A 93 7.58 -11.05 10.54
CA GLY A 93 7.04 -9.97 9.71
C GLY A 93 6.50 -10.44 8.36
N ALA A 94 6.15 -11.72 8.26
CA ALA A 94 5.72 -12.33 7.00
C ALA A 94 4.39 -11.77 6.48
N ALA A 95 3.41 -11.54 7.39
CA ALA A 95 2.26 -10.71 7.11
C ALA A 95 2.28 -9.50 8.07
N GLU A 96 2.09 -8.31 7.54
CA GLU A 96 1.99 -7.04 8.26
C GLU A 96 0.76 -6.26 7.81
N VAL A 97 0.46 -5.15 8.44
CA VAL A 97 -0.63 -4.26 8.03
C VAL A 97 -0.11 -2.91 7.54
N SER A 98 -0.84 -2.33 6.58
CA SER A 98 -0.65 -0.95 6.13
C SER A 98 -1.86 -0.13 6.55
N VAL A 99 -1.62 1.01 7.18
CA VAL A 99 -2.66 1.83 7.79
C VAL A 99 -2.68 3.20 7.16
N LYS A 100 -3.85 3.64 6.70
CA LYS A 100 -4.08 5.01 6.23
C LYS A 100 -4.37 5.91 7.43
N PRO A 101 -3.54 6.93 7.69
CA PRO A 101 -3.76 7.84 8.82
C PRO A 101 -5.11 8.55 8.78
N THR A 102 -5.65 8.87 7.59
CA THR A 102 -6.97 9.52 7.47
C THR A 102 -8.11 8.57 7.85
N ALA A 103 -7.97 7.26 7.60
CA ALA A 103 -8.95 6.26 8.00
C ALA A 103 -9.02 6.08 9.52
N VAL A 104 -7.93 6.36 10.23
CA VAL A 104 -7.87 6.28 11.70
C VAL A 104 -7.95 7.63 12.38
N GLY A 105 -8.41 8.67 11.66
CA GLY A 105 -8.83 9.95 12.24
C GLY A 105 -7.83 11.09 12.15
N LEU A 106 -6.86 11.07 11.23
CA LEU A 106 -5.86 12.14 11.07
C LEU A 106 -6.50 13.53 10.92
N PHE A 107 -7.57 13.65 10.13
CA PHE A 107 -8.29 14.91 9.93
C PHE A 107 -9.32 15.24 11.01
N LEU A 108 -9.57 14.32 11.94
CA LEU A 108 -10.33 14.60 13.17
C LEU A 108 -9.42 15.22 14.24
N GLY A 109 -8.14 14.84 14.25
CA GLY A 109 -7.13 15.35 15.16
C GLY A 109 -5.89 14.47 15.18
N ALA A 110 -4.72 15.10 15.20
CA ALA A 110 -3.44 14.37 15.20
C ALA A 110 -3.29 13.44 16.42
N SER A 111 -3.78 13.85 17.61
CA SER A 111 -3.77 12.99 18.81
C SER A 111 -4.68 11.79 18.67
N ILE A 112 -5.86 11.94 18.05
CA ILE A 112 -6.80 10.84 17.79
C ILE A 112 -6.13 9.80 16.89
N ALA A 113 -5.50 10.25 15.80
CA ALA A 113 -4.78 9.34 14.90
C ALA A 113 -3.59 8.66 15.60
N ALA A 114 -2.82 9.39 16.40
CA ALA A 114 -1.68 8.84 17.15
C ALA A 114 -2.13 7.75 18.13
N ASP A 115 -3.18 7.98 18.92
CA ASP A 115 -3.75 7.01 19.86
C ASP A 115 -4.25 5.77 19.12
N ASN A 116 -4.96 5.94 18.01
CA ASN A 116 -5.48 4.86 17.19
C ASN A 116 -4.36 4.05 16.53
N ILE A 117 -3.33 4.69 15.99
CA ILE A 117 -2.15 4.02 15.43
C ILE A 117 -1.40 3.25 16.52
N THR A 118 -1.27 3.82 17.73
CA THR A 118 -0.66 3.13 18.88
C THR A 118 -1.38 1.84 19.22
N ARG A 119 -2.71 1.82 19.21
CA ARG A 119 -3.51 0.61 19.45
C ARG A 119 -3.24 -0.46 18.38
N ILE A 120 -3.14 -0.08 17.12
CA ILE A 120 -2.82 -1.00 16.02
C ILE A 120 -1.38 -1.51 16.16
N CYS A 121 -0.41 -0.64 16.48
CA CYS A 121 0.98 -1.04 16.71
C CYS A 121 1.11 -2.02 17.87
N ALA A 122 0.38 -1.81 18.98
CA ALA A 122 0.36 -2.73 20.10
C ALA A 122 -0.18 -4.11 19.69
N ALA A 123 -1.26 -4.17 18.92
CA ALA A 123 -1.80 -5.42 18.40
C ALA A 123 -0.84 -6.10 17.42
N ALA A 124 -0.16 -5.34 16.56
CA ALA A 124 0.85 -5.86 15.64
C ALA A 124 2.05 -6.44 16.38
N ALA A 125 2.54 -5.78 17.42
CA ALA A 125 3.62 -6.28 18.29
C ALA A 125 3.23 -7.59 18.99
N GLN A 126 2.01 -7.66 19.53
CA GLN A 126 1.48 -8.91 20.13
C GLN A 126 1.37 -10.04 19.09
N ALA A 127 1.05 -9.70 17.85
CA ALA A 127 0.99 -10.63 16.74
C ALA A 127 2.38 -11.00 16.16
N GLY A 128 3.49 -10.42 16.66
CA GLY A 128 4.85 -10.66 16.19
C GLY A 128 5.12 -10.05 14.81
N THR A 129 4.49 -8.93 14.50
CA THR A 129 4.64 -8.20 13.23
C THR A 129 4.68 -6.68 13.44
N THR A 130 4.60 -5.92 12.37
CA THR A 130 4.75 -4.46 12.37
C THR A 130 3.67 -3.77 11.53
N VAL A 131 3.69 -2.44 11.56
CA VAL A 131 2.78 -1.54 10.84
C VAL A 131 3.58 -0.68 9.86
N THR A 132 3.00 -0.39 8.70
CA THR A 132 3.48 0.66 7.79
C THR A 132 2.38 1.72 7.66
N LEU A 133 2.70 2.99 7.88
CA LEU A 133 1.76 4.09 7.62
C LEU A 133 1.80 4.47 6.15
N ASP A 134 0.64 4.41 5.49
CA ASP A 134 0.51 4.78 4.08
C ASP A 134 0.64 6.30 3.88
N ALA A 135 1.12 6.67 2.70
CA ALA A 135 1.10 8.06 2.24
C ALA A 135 -0.17 8.30 1.41
N GLU A 136 -0.87 9.36 1.76
CA GLU A 136 -2.12 9.77 1.15
C GLU A 136 -1.94 11.11 0.41
N GLU A 137 -2.94 11.98 0.34
CA GLU A 137 -2.82 13.29 -0.29
C GLU A 137 -1.74 14.15 0.39
N HIS A 138 -1.17 15.10 -0.34
CA HIS A 138 -0.01 15.89 0.10
C HIS A 138 -0.21 16.59 1.45
N GLU A 139 -1.45 16.98 1.78
CA GLU A 139 -1.80 17.60 3.04
C GLU A 139 -1.64 16.68 4.26
N ALA A 140 -1.80 15.37 4.05
CA ALA A 140 -1.65 14.34 5.07
C ALA A 140 -0.17 13.93 5.31
N ILE A 141 0.77 14.24 4.40
CA ILE A 141 2.15 13.75 4.47
C ILE A 141 2.89 14.26 5.70
N GLU A 142 2.91 15.58 5.91
CA GLU A 142 3.65 16.16 7.04
C GLU A 142 3.10 15.71 8.42
N PRO A 143 1.78 15.75 8.67
CA PRO A 143 1.22 15.21 9.91
C PRO A 143 1.55 13.71 10.11
N THR A 144 1.48 12.89 9.05
CA THR A 144 1.80 11.46 9.11
C THR A 144 3.26 11.22 9.49
N LEU A 145 4.20 11.93 8.85
CA LEU A 145 5.63 11.81 9.15
C LEU A 145 5.94 12.22 10.60
N ARG A 146 5.27 13.26 11.11
CA ARG A 146 5.44 13.71 12.50
C ARG A 146 4.92 12.67 13.49
N ILE A 147 3.69 12.19 13.33
CA ILE A 147 3.11 11.13 14.17
C ILE A 147 4.03 9.89 14.16
N ALA A 148 4.46 9.45 12.98
CA ALA A 148 5.34 8.30 12.86
C ALA A 148 6.71 8.53 13.56
N ALA A 149 7.24 9.75 13.53
CA ALA A 149 8.50 10.07 14.20
C ALA A 149 8.37 10.01 15.72
N GLU A 150 7.24 10.47 16.27
CA GLU A 150 6.91 10.41 17.69
C GLU A 150 6.72 8.96 18.15
N LEU A 151 5.90 8.19 17.41
CA LEU A 151 5.58 6.81 17.77
C LEU A 151 6.75 5.83 17.63
N ARG A 152 7.78 6.14 16.84
CA ARG A 152 8.96 5.27 16.72
C ARG A 152 9.82 5.17 17.98
N ALA A 153 9.62 6.02 18.96
CA ALA A 153 10.25 5.85 20.26
C ALA A 153 9.83 4.52 20.92
N ASP A 154 8.55 4.14 20.74
CA ASP A 154 7.98 2.93 21.32
C ASP A 154 7.88 1.79 20.30
N TRP A 155 7.73 2.13 19.02
CA TRP A 155 7.51 1.22 17.89
C TRP A 155 8.59 1.40 16.82
N GLY A 156 9.82 0.98 17.10
CA GLY A 156 11.01 1.21 16.27
C GLY A 156 10.85 0.75 14.80
N ASP A 157 10.10 -0.32 14.57
CA ASP A 157 9.86 -0.90 13.24
C ASP A 157 8.67 -0.27 12.48
N LEU A 158 8.05 0.79 13.02
CA LEU A 158 6.98 1.50 12.33
C LEU A 158 7.47 2.09 10.99
N GLY A 159 6.93 1.57 9.88
CA GLY A 159 7.31 1.97 8.54
C GLY A 159 6.57 3.21 8.05
N ASN A 160 7.17 3.89 7.07
CA ASN A 160 6.55 4.99 6.34
C ASN A 160 6.49 4.72 4.84
N VAL A 161 5.59 5.42 4.16
CA VAL A 161 5.51 5.45 2.71
C VAL A 161 5.94 6.81 2.17
N VAL A 162 6.70 6.81 1.08
CA VAL A 162 7.12 8.00 0.34
C VAL A 162 6.65 7.87 -1.12
N GLN A 163 6.01 8.93 -1.62
CA GLN A 163 5.50 9.00 -2.99
C GLN A 163 6.44 9.81 -3.87
N ALA A 164 7.16 9.17 -4.79
CA ALA A 164 8.16 9.80 -5.65
C ALA A 164 7.62 10.94 -6.54
N CYS A 165 6.30 11.03 -6.74
CA CYS A 165 5.70 12.14 -7.46
C CYS A 165 5.79 13.47 -6.71
N LEU A 166 5.90 13.47 -5.38
CA LEU A 166 6.00 14.71 -4.61
C LEU A 166 7.42 15.31 -4.69
N ARG A 167 7.50 16.63 -4.79
CA ARG A 167 8.79 17.34 -4.91
C ARG A 167 9.66 17.24 -3.65
N ARG A 168 9.04 17.05 -2.49
CA ARG A 168 9.72 16.86 -1.18
C ARG A 168 10.37 15.49 -0.99
N SER A 169 9.98 14.48 -1.80
CA SER A 169 10.24 13.06 -1.52
C SER A 169 11.70 12.68 -1.41
N GLU A 170 12.58 13.32 -2.15
CA GLU A 170 14.01 13.03 -2.06
C GLU A 170 14.59 13.46 -0.70
N GLU A 171 14.13 14.60 -0.15
CA GLU A 171 14.55 15.07 1.17
C GLU A 171 13.93 14.24 2.30
N ASP A 172 12.65 13.86 2.15
CA ASP A 172 12.00 12.93 3.07
C ASP A 172 12.75 11.58 3.12
N CYS A 173 13.16 11.05 1.95
CA CYS A 173 13.98 9.85 1.88
C CYS A 173 15.32 10.00 2.59
N ARG A 174 16.02 11.15 2.45
CA ARG A 174 17.29 11.40 3.17
C ARG A 174 17.07 11.38 4.69
N THR A 175 16.06 12.09 5.15
CA THR A 175 15.71 12.17 6.57
C THR A 175 15.36 10.81 7.17
N LEU A 176 14.54 10.04 6.48
CA LEU A 176 14.11 8.72 6.93
C LEU A 176 15.26 7.69 6.85
N ALA A 177 16.05 7.72 5.77
CA ALA A 177 17.19 6.84 5.59
C ALA A 177 18.26 7.06 6.68
N ALA A 178 18.58 8.31 7.01
CA ALA A 178 19.54 8.64 8.06
C ALA A 178 19.13 8.12 9.45
N ARG A 179 17.82 7.94 9.67
CA ARG A 179 17.25 7.40 10.91
C ARG A 179 17.05 5.88 10.88
N GLY A 180 17.46 5.20 9.81
CA GLY A 180 17.30 3.75 9.69
C GLY A 180 15.85 3.26 9.52
N VAL A 181 14.94 4.11 9.04
CA VAL A 181 13.51 3.80 8.96
C VAL A 181 13.22 2.78 7.85
N ARG A 182 12.21 1.95 8.05
CA ARG A 182 11.59 1.14 7.00
C ARG A 182 10.76 2.04 6.09
N VAL A 183 11.11 2.12 4.80
CA VAL A 183 10.48 3.07 3.86
C VAL A 183 9.96 2.35 2.63
N ARG A 184 8.64 2.39 2.42
CA ARG A 184 7.99 2.01 1.17
C ARG A 184 8.06 3.17 0.19
N LEU A 185 8.79 2.96 -0.90
CA LEU A 185 8.87 3.92 -2.00
C LEU A 185 7.89 3.52 -3.11
N CYS A 186 6.91 4.36 -3.40
CA CYS A 186 5.99 4.21 -4.53
C CYS A 186 6.03 5.44 -5.45
N LYS A 187 5.43 5.34 -6.64
CA LYS A 187 5.33 6.50 -7.57
C LYS A 187 4.38 7.58 -7.09
N GLY A 188 3.32 7.19 -6.40
CA GLY A 188 2.18 8.03 -6.02
C GLY A 188 0.99 7.79 -6.95
N ALA A 189 -0.22 7.86 -6.38
CA ALA A 189 -1.47 7.57 -7.08
C ALA A 189 -2.47 8.73 -7.05
N TYR A 190 -2.28 9.69 -6.16
CA TYR A 190 -3.16 10.84 -5.98
C TYR A 190 -2.97 11.89 -7.08
N SER A 191 -3.99 12.74 -7.27
CA SER A 191 -3.96 13.83 -8.25
C SER A 191 -3.54 15.12 -7.57
N GLU A 192 -2.25 15.28 -7.41
CA GLU A 192 -1.66 16.42 -6.72
C GLU A 192 -1.50 17.64 -7.61
N PRO A 193 -1.53 18.87 -7.05
CA PRO A 193 -1.23 20.09 -7.81
C PRO A 193 0.24 20.15 -8.23
N GLU A 194 0.49 20.77 -9.38
CA GLU A 194 1.84 20.88 -9.95
C GLU A 194 2.85 21.64 -9.05
N SER A 195 2.33 22.49 -8.18
CA SER A 195 3.15 23.22 -7.19
C SER A 195 3.87 22.28 -6.21
N VAL A 196 3.29 21.11 -5.89
CA VAL A 196 3.83 20.14 -4.92
C VAL A 196 4.28 18.83 -5.56
N ALA A 197 3.89 18.54 -6.81
CA ALA A 197 4.18 17.26 -7.46
C ALA A 197 4.75 17.41 -8.88
N PHE A 198 5.44 16.38 -9.33
CA PHE A 198 5.81 16.17 -10.72
C PHE A 198 4.61 15.56 -11.46
N THR A 199 4.20 16.16 -12.57
CA THR A 199 3.07 15.70 -13.38
C THR A 199 3.50 14.85 -14.57
N ALA A 200 4.71 15.07 -15.09
CA ALA A 200 5.26 14.29 -16.19
C ALA A 200 5.79 12.93 -15.70
N ARG A 201 5.37 11.85 -16.35
CA ARG A 201 5.79 10.49 -16.01
C ARG A 201 7.31 10.32 -15.92
N ARG A 202 8.04 10.96 -16.84
CA ARG A 202 9.50 10.92 -16.86
C ARG A 202 10.10 11.50 -15.59
N ASP A 203 9.57 12.62 -15.11
CA ASP A 203 10.08 13.30 -13.91
C ASP A 203 9.80 12.50 -12.65
N VAL A 204 8.62 11.85 -12.58
CA VAL A 204 8.28 10.90 -11.51
C VAL A 204 9.23 9.69 -11.53
N ASP A 205 9.52 9.12 -12.70
CA ASP A 205 10.44 7.99 -12.86
C ASP A 205 11.87 8.38 -12.41
N LEU A 206 12.34 9.57 -12.78
CA LEU A 206 13.64 10.10 -12.34
C LEU A 206 13.68 10.38 -10.85
N SER A 207 12.63 10.97 -10.29
CA SER A 207 12.51 11.20 -8.85
C SER A 207 12.51 9.87 -8.09
N TYR A 208 11.78 8.86 -8.57
CA TYR A 208 11.80 7.52 -7.99
C TYR A 208 13.21 6.93 -7.93
N ALA A 209 13.96 7.01 -9.04
CA ALA A 209 15.33 6.51 -9.09
C ALA A 209 16.28 7.24 -8.12
N ARG A 210 16.13 8.57 -7.94
CA ARG A 210 16.90 9.34 -6.96
C ARG A 210 16.55 8.95 -5.53
N CYS A 211 15.25 8.88 -5.19
CA CYS A 211 14.78 8.43 -3.89
C CYS A 211 15.28 7.01 -3.58
N LEU A 212 15.15 6.10 -4.54
CA LEU A 212 15.61 4.72 -4.40
C LEU A 212 17.11 4.65 -4.11
N LYS A 213 17.93 5.43 -4.84
CA LYS A 213 19.38 5.51 -4.59
C LYS A 213 19.68 5.97 -3.16
N VAL A 214 18.97 6.97 -2.65
CA VAL A 214 19.12 7.45 -1.26
C VAL A 214 18.81 6.32 -0.28
N LEU A 215 17.67 5.66 -0.43
CA LEU A 215 17.24 4.60 0.48
C LEU A 215 18.17 3.37 0.43
N MET A 216 18.63 2.98 -0.76
CA MET A 216 19.54 1.83 -0.93
C MET A 216 20.93 2.08 -0.36
N ASN A 217 21.38 3.33 -0.23
CA ASN A 217 22.65 3.68 0.42
C ASN A 217 22.52 3.90 1.95
N GLY A 218 21.30 4.06 2.47
CA GLY A 218 21.07 4.32 3.90
C GLY A 218 21.04 3.03 4.73
N PRO A 219 21.06 3.13 6.06
CA PRO A 219 21.00 1.97 6.97
C PRO A 219 19.61 1.35 7.12
N GLY A 220 18.54 2.04 6.66
CA GLY A 220 17.16 1.61 6.81
C GLY A 220 16.77 0.42 5.93
N TYR A 221 15.49 0.05 5.97
CA TYR A 221 14.93 -1.07 5.19
C TYR A 221 14.07 -0.55 4.03
N PRO A 222 14.61 -0.50 2.80
CA PRO A 222 13.86 -0.11 1.61
C PRO A 222 12.80 -1.15 1.21
N MET A 223 11.56 -0.71 1.04
CA MET A 223 10.44 -1.47 0.51
C MET A 223 10.10 -0.89 -0.87
N VAL A 224 10.53 -1.57 -1.94
CA VAL A 224 10.51 -1.03 -3.31
C VAL A 224 9.20 -1.38 -3.99
N ALA A 225 8.22 -0.46 -3.90
CA ALA A 225 6.87 -0.65 -4.41
C ALA A 225 6.75 -0.19 -5.87
N THR A 226 6.91 -1.13 -6.80
CA THR A 226 6.84 -0.85 -8.24
C THR A 226 6.44 -2.06 -9.07
N HIS A 227 5.72 -1.81 -10.18
CA HIS A 227 5.45 -2.80 -11.23
C HIS A 227 6.27 -2.53 -12.50
N ASP A 228 7.12 -1.48 -12.52
CA ASP A 228 7.93 -1.08 -13.67
C ASP A 228 9.16 -1.98 -13.78
N PRO A 229 9.34 -2.74 -14.88
CA PRO A 229 10.50 -3.64 -15.05
C PRO A 229 11.83 -2.92 -14.91
N ARG A 230 11.92 -1.68 -15.43
CA ARG A 230 13.16 -0.89 -15.39
C ARG A 230 13.54 -0.52 -13.96
N LEU A 231 12.55 -0.17 -13.12
CA LEU A 231 12.81 0.14 -11.72
C LEU A 231 13.17 -1.11 -10.91
N ILE A 232 12.62 -2.28 -11.27
CA ILE A 232 13.02 -3.57 -10.68
C ILE A 232 14.49 -3.86 -11.02
N GLU A 233 14.91 -3.68 -12.27
CA GLU A 233 16.31 -3.87 -12.71
C GLU A 233 17.26 -2.87 -12.04
N ILE A 234 16.88 -1.58 -11.95
CA ILE A 234 17.63 -0.55 -11.25
C ILE A 234 17.79 -0.92 -9.77
N THR A 235 16.77 -1.47 -9.13
CA THR A 235 16.84 -1.92 -7.73
C THR A 235 17.87 -3.03 -7.57
N GLY A 236 17.84 -4.05 -8.42
CA GLY A 236 18.83 -5.13 -8.40
C GLY A 236 20.26 -4.63 -8.61
N SER A 237 20.44 -3.70 -9.56
CA SER A 237 21.75 -3.08 -9.82
C SER A 237 22.25 -2.25 -8.62
N LEU A 238 21.36 -1.47 -8.00
CA LEU A 238 21.70 -0.71 -6.79
C LEU A 238 22.04 -1.62 -5.61
N ALA A 239 21.31 -2.72 -5.42
CA ALA A 239 21.61 -3.68 -4.36
C ALA A 239 23.04 -4.24 -4.49
N LEU A 240 23.45 -4.60 -5.71
CA LEU A 240 24.83 -5.05 -5.99
C LEU A 240 25.84 -3.93 -5.74
N LEU A 241 25.60 -2.72 -6.23
CA LEU A 241 26.53 -1.59 -6.10
C LEU A 241 26.69 -1.13 -4.64
N THR A 242 25.67 -1.25 -3.82
CA THR A 242 25.70 -0.84 -2.41
C THR A 242 26.04 -1.99 -1.46
N GLY A 243 26.25 -3.20 -1.98
CA GLY A 243 26.54 -4.38 -1.17
C GLY A 243 25.40 -4.79 -0.24
N ARG A 244 24.13 -4.48 -0.59
CA ARG A 244 22.99 -4.84 0.25
C ARG A 244 22.75 -6.35 0.25
N ALA A 245 22.57 -6.90 1.47
CA ALA A 245 22.14 -8.27 1.64
C ALA A 245 20.72 -8.49 1.07
N PRO A 246 20.41 -9.66 0.52
CA PRO A 246 19.10 -9.95 -0.09
C PRO A 246 17.91 -9.76 0.86
N ASP A 247 18.12 -9.88 2.16
CA ASP A 247 17.12 -9.73 3.21
C ASP A 247 17.04 -8.31 3.80
N SER A 248 17.93 -7.40 3.38
CA SER A 248 17.97 -6.01 3.87
C SER A 248 17.06 -5.04 3.12
N PHE A 249 16.32 -5.51 2.13
CA PHE A 249 15.30 -4.78 1.38
C PHE A 249 14.27 -5.74 0.80
N GLU A 250 13.16 -5.23 0.27
CA GLU A 250 12.16 -6.06 -0.39
C GLU A 250 11.54 -5.36 -1.60
N TYR A 251 11.03 -6.16 -2.55
CA TYR A 251 10.15 -5.69 -3.62
C TYR A 251 8.70 -5.77 -3.15
N GLN A 252 7.87 -4.81 -3.59
CA GLN A 252 6.45 -4.81 -3.30
C GLN A 252 5.63 -4.62 -4.58
N MET A 253 4.55 -5.38 -4.71
CA MET A 253 3.58 -5.26 -5.79
C MET A 253 2.17 -5.41 -5.26
N LEU A 254 1.20 -4.82 -5.97
CA LEU A 254 -0.21 -4.95 -5.64
C LEU A 254 -0.72 -6.36 -5.96
N TYR A 255 -1.65 -6.83 -5.16
CA TYR A 255 -2.38 -8.07 -5.39
C TYR A 255 -3.02 -8.08 -6.78
N GLY A 256 -2.92 -9.20 -7.48
CA GLY A 256 -3.41 -9.36 -8.85
C GLY A 256 -2.60 -8.68 -9.95
N ILE A 257 -1.58 -7.87 -9.61
CA ILE A 257 -0.76 -7.20 -10.61
C ILE A 257 0.55 -7.95 -10.84
N ARG A 258 0.77 -8.44 -12.06
CA ARG A 258 1.98 -9.18 -12.47
C ARG A 258 2.31 -10.41 -11.57
N PRO A 259 1.35 -11.32 -11.28
CA PRO A 259 1.59 -12.42 -10.35
C PRO A 259 2.73 -13.36 -10.80
N ALA A 260 2.98 -13.48 -12.11
CA ALA A 260 4.12 -14.24 -12.63
C ALA A 260 5.46 -13.61 -12.23
N GLU A 261 5.55 -12.28 -12.25
CA GLU A 261 6.75 -11.54 -11.85
C GLU A 261 6.97 -11.59 -10.34
N GLN A 262 5.90 -11.52 -9.54
CA GLN A 262 5.98 -11.73 -8.09
C GLN A 262 6.63 -13.09 -7.76
N ARG A 263 6.14 -14.17 -8.40
CA ARG A 263 6.71 -15.50 -8.23
C ARG A 263 8.15 -15.61 -8.76
N ARG A 264 8.44 -14.97 -9.90
CA ARG A 264 9.79 -14.95 -10.45
C ARG A 264 10.79 -14.34 -9.47
N LEU A 265 10.47 -13.17 -8.89
CA LEU A 265 11.33 -12.51 -7.90
C LEU A 265 11.49 -13.38 -6.64
N ALA A 266 10.42 -13.94 -6.09
CA ALA A 266 10.51 -14.82 -4.95
C ALA A 266 11.38 -16.07 -5.22
N ASN A 267 11.23 -16.67 -6.40
CA ASN A 267 12.01 -17.85 -6.81
C ASN A 267 13.52 -17.55 -7.01
N THR A 268 13.90 -16.29 -7.23
CA THR A 268 15.30 -15.86 -7.24
C THR A 268 15.87 -15.58 -5.85
N GLY A 269 15.11 -15.82 -4.79
CA GLY A 269 15.52 -15.57 -3.40
C GLY A 269 15.30 -14.13 -2.94
N ALA A 270 14.68 -13.28 -3.77
CA ALA A 270 14.34 -11.91 -3.36
C ALA A 270 13.13 -11.91 -2.41
N ARG A 271 13.16 -11.03 -1.42
CA ARG A 271 11.98 -10.77 -0.58
C ARG A 271 10.93 -10.06 -1.44
N MET A 272 9.80 -10.71 -1.67
CA MET A 272 8.68 -10.18 -2.45
C MET A 272 7.44 -10.11 -1.59
N ARG A 273 6.91 -8.91 -1.36
CA ARG A 273 5.69 -8.65 -0.59
C ARG A 273 4.55 -8.23 -1.50
N VAL A 274 3.39 -8.80 -1.27
CA VAL A 274 2.16 -8.46 -1.98
C VAL A 274 1.30 -7.56 -1.08
N TYR A 275 0.95 -6.38 -1.61
CA TYR A 275 0.01 -5.46 -0.97
C TYR A 275 -1.41 -5.91 -1.30
N VAL A 276 -2.15 -6.33 -0.28
CA VAL A 276 -3.46 -6.96 -0.39
C VAL A 276 -4.53 -6.07 0.24
N PRO A 277 -5.32 -5.36 -0.57
CA PRO A 277 -6.48 -4.62 -0.06
C PRO A 277 -7.64 -5.57 0.24
N TYR A 278 -8.42 -5.25 1.27
CA TYR A 278 -9.68 -5.92 1.61
C TYR A 278 -10.65 -4.91 2.25
N GLY A 279 -11.93 -5.26 2.34
CA GLY A 279 -12.95 -4.39 2.94
C GLY A 279 -14.04 -3.96 1.97
N GLY A 280 -15.15 -3.45 2.51
CA GLY A 280 -16.36 -3.09 1.74
C GLY A 280 -16.20 -1.89 0.80
N ASP A 281 -15.21 -1.01 1.04
CA ASP A 281 -14.98 0.21 0.24
C ASP A 281 -14.04 0.00 -0.96
N TRP A 282 -14.05 -1.22 -1.52
CA TRP A 282 -13.19 -1.63 -2.63
C TRP A 282 -13.42 -0.87 -3.95
N TYR A 283 -14.57 -0.22 -4.13
CA TYR A 283 -14.94 0.36 -5.43
C TYR A 283 -13.98 1.47 -5.90
N ALA A 284 -13.68 2.44 -5.03
CA ALA A 284 -12.74 3.52 -5.35
C ALA A 284 -11.34 2.98 -5.66
N TYR A 285 -10.87 2.00 -4.88
CA TYR A 285 -9.62 1.30 -5.12
C TYR A 285 -9.58 0.63 -6.49
N LEU A 286 -10.61 -0.16 -6.83
CA LEU A 286 -10.72 -0.87 -8.11
C LEU A 286 -10.68 0.11 -9.30
N VAL A 287 -11.43 1.21 -9.23
CA VAL A 287 -11.46 2.20 -10.31
C VAL A 287 -10.10 2.84 -10.53
N ARG A 288 -9.34 3.14 -9.46
CA ARG A 288 -7.94 3.62 -9.57
C ARG A 288 -7.05 2.60 -10.29
N ARG A 289 -7.19 1.31 -9.99
CA ARG A 289 -6.42 0.21 -10.66
C ARG A 289 -6.79 0.06 -12.14
N LEU A 290 -8.08 0.13 -12.46
CA LEU A 290 -8.54 0.08 -13.86
C LEU A 290 -8.07 1.29 -14.69
N ALA A 291 -8.00 2.47 -14.06
CA ALA A 291 -7.51 3.71 -14.70
C ALA A 291 -6.01 3.65 -15.04
N GLU A 292 -5.22 2.85 -14.35
CA GLU A 292 -3.78 2.66 -14.62
C GLU A 292 -3.51 1.76 -15.82
N ARG A 293 -4.49 0.93 -16.23
CA ARG A 293 -4.37 -0.01 -17.37
C ARG A 293 -5.60 0.07 -18.27
N PRO A 294 -5.56 0.88 -19.34
CA PRO A 294 -6.69 1.05 -20.27
C PRO A 294 -7.22 -0.26 -20.90
N GLY A 295 -6.34 -1.28 -21.06
CA GLY A 295 -6.75 -2.60 -21.56
C GLY A 295 -7.68 -3.34 -20.60
N ASN A 296 -7.44 -3.27 -19.29
CA ASN A 296 -8.31 -3.88 -18.28
C ASN A 296 -9.65 -3.14 -18.19
N LEU A 297 -9.63 -1.82 -18.39
CA LEU A 297 -10.84 -1.02 -18.46
C LEU A 297 -11.71 -1.41 -19.65
N ALA A 298 -11.13 -1.59 -20.83
CA ALA A 298 -11.88 -2.02 -22.03
C ALA A 298 -12.50 -3.41 -21.83
N PHE A 299 -11.81 -4.31 -21.19
CA PHE A 299 -12.33 -5.63 -20.80
C PHE A 299 -13.47 -5.50 -19.77
N PHE A 300 -13.29 -4.69 -18.73
CA PHE A 300 -14.29 -4.41 -17.71
C PHE A 300 -15.57 -3.78 -18.31
N LEU A 301 -15.43 -2.78 -19.18
CA LEU A 301 -16.57 -2.14 -19.86
C LEU A 301 -17.30 -3.10 -20.83
N ARG A 302 -16.57 -4.02 -21.49
CA ARG A 302 -17.20 -5.07 -22.31
C ARG A 302 -17.99 -6.07 -21.46
N SER A 303 -17.47 -6.46 -20.29
CA SER A 303 -18.17 -7.37 -19.38
C SER A 303 -19.48 -6.78 -18.83
N LEU A 304 -19.56 -5.44 -18.73
CA LEU A 304 -20.80 -4.72 -18.37
C LEU A 304 -21.81 -4.66 -19.54
N ARG A 305 -21.33 -4.66 -20.80
CA ARG A 305 -22.18 -4.54 -21.99
C ARG A 305 -22.70 -5.87 -22.52
N SER A 306 -22.16 -7.00 -22.13
CA SER A 306 -22.55 -8.33 -22.65
C SER A 306 -23.88 -8.87 -22.10
N LYS A 307 -24.77 -8.02 -21.60
CA LYS A 307 -26.14 -8.30 -21.15
C LYS A 307 -27.16 -7.29 -21.70
N THR A 308 -27.06 -6.96 -22.97
CA THR A 308 -28.25 -6.46 -23.74
C THR A 308 -28.45 -7.33 -24.95
#